data_137a9b9f323cee164d8236f67d2b180b
#
_entry.id   137a9b9f323cee164d8236f67d2b180b
#
_cell.length_a   1.000
_cell.length_b   1.000
_cell.length_c   1.000
_cell.angle_alpha   90.00
_cell.angle_beta   90.00
_cell.angle_gamma   90.00
#
_symmetry.space_group_name_H-M   'P 1'
#
loop_
_entity.id
_entity.type
_entity.pdbx_description
1 polymer ?
#
loop_
_entity_poly.entity_id
_entity_poly.type
_entity_poly.pdbx_seq_one_letter_code
_entity_poly.pdbx_strand_id
1 'polypeptide(L)'
;MLYLRSFIFNIVCYSTLTVGGIFNSLVGLVSPKATIKIWNYTFIPFLVWSLKHLAGIEIEIRGKQYMMQEDCIYAGKHESALETYVLSNYIKRASFVLKKELTYIPIFGWAQYFYGMIPVDRSAGSAAMKNMLRSAKDRLQDDRPLIIFPEGTRRKPGQEPCYKPGVALLYQNLNVPVIPIAVNTGFFWKKSSFMRYPGKVIFEFMEPLPAGMDKKTFMSELQKRIEGKCAELNAETIKNYPYTAPMLDQSKDNG
;
A
#
# COMPACT_ATOMS: atom_id res chain seq x y z
N MET A 1 11.03 -27.07 1.20
CA MET A 1 9.84 -26.54 1.94
C MET A 1 9.48 -25.10 1.51
N LEU A 2 10.39 -24.11 1.59
CA LEU A 2 10.10 -22.70 1.25
C LEU A 2 9.58 -22.51 -0.18
N TYR A 3 10.23 -23.13 -1.17
CA TYR A 3 9.82 -23.06 -2.57
C TYR A 3 8.39 -23.56 -2.79
N LEU A 4 8.06 -24.73 -2.23
CA LEU A 4 6.72 -25.34 -2.34
C LEU A 4 5.64 -24.44 -1.70
N ARG A 5 5.91 -23.89 -0.52
CA ARG A 5 4.98 -22.94 0.15
C ARG A 5 4.76 -21.67 -0.71
N SER A 6 5.85 -21.12 -1.25
CA SER A 6 5.77 -19.95 -2.15
C SER A 6 4.99 -20.27 -3.41
N PHE A 7 5.19 -21.47 -3.99
CA PHE A 7 4.48 -21.92 -5.19
C PHE A 7 2.97 -22.04 -4.95
N ILE A 8 2.58 -22.77 -3.89
CA ILE A 8 1.16 -22.94 -3.53
C ILE A 8 0.52 -21.58 -3.25
N PHE A 9 1.18 -20.73 -2.44
CA PHE A 9 0.67 -19.41 -2.15
C PHE A 9 0.49 -18.55 -3.42
N ASN A 10 1.47 -18.56 -4.33
CA ASN A 10 1.39 -17.80 -5.57
C ASN A 10 0.22 -18.27 -6.45
N ILE A 11 0.01 -19.59 -6.58
CA ILE A 11 -1.16 -20.13 -7.30
C ILE A 11 -2.45 -19.61 -6.68
N VAL A 12 -2.62 -19.77 -5.37
CA VAL A 12 -3.83 -19.33 -4.66
C VAL A 12 -4.02 -17.82 -4.79
N CYS A 13 -2.95 -17.04 -4.59
CA CYS A 13 -3.00 -15.58 -4.69
C CYS A 13 -3.43 -15.12 -6.08
N TYR A 14 -2.74 -15.56 -7.13
CA TYR A 14 -3.05 -15.13 -8.50
C TYR A 14 -4.41 -15.67 -8.99
N SER A 15 -4.79 -16.89 -8.62
CA SER A 15 -6.13 -17.42 -8.93
C SER A 15 -7.22 -16.60 -8.25
N THR A 16 -7.03 -16.23 -6.97
CA THR A 16 -7.97 -15.39 -6.23
C THR A 16 -8.09 -14.00 -6.86
N LEU A 17 -6.96 -13.38 -7.26
CA LEU A 17 -6.97 -12.09 -7.94
C LEU A 17 -7.66 -12.15 -9.30
N THR A 18 -7.45 -13.22 -10.07
CA THR A 18 -8.06 -13.38 -11.39
C THR A 18 -9.55 -13.67 -11.27
N VAL A 19 -9.93 -14.72 -10.53
CA VAL A 19 -11.34 -15.11 -10.34
C VAL A 19 -12.11 -13.99 -9.63
N GLY A 20 -11.54 -13.47 -8.55
CA GLY A 20 -12.14 -12.34 -7.82
C GLY A 20 -12.24 -11.08 -8.67
N GLY A 21 -11.22 -10.80 -9.50
CA GLY A 21 -11.22 -9.67 -10.43
C GLY A 21 -12.31 -9.79 -11.49
N ILE A 22 -12.48 -10.96 -12.11
CA ILE A 22 -13.57 -11.22 -13.08
C ILE A 22 -14.92 -11.05 -12.40
N PHE A 23 -15.12 -11.73 -11.27
CA PHE A 23 -16.38 -11.68 -10.53
C PHE A 23 -16.74 -10.25 -10.12
N ASN A 24 -15.80 -9.53 -9.51
CA ASN A 24 -16.03 -8.13 -9.13
C ASN A 24 -16.26 -7.21 -10.32
N SER A 25 -15.62 -7.45 -11.46
CA SER A 25 -15.86 -6.65 -12.67
C SER A 25 -17.30 -6.85 -13.18
N LEU A 26 -17.79 -8.09 -13.20
CA LEU A 26 -19.18 -8.40 -13.57
C LEU A 26 -20.18 -7.76 -12.59
N VAL A 27 -19.94 -7.89 -11.28
CA VAL A 27 -20.77 -7.22 -10.26
C VAL A 27 -20.70 -5.70 -10.40
N GLY A 28 -19.52 -5.16 -10.74
CA GLY A 28 -19.30 -3.73 -10.92
C GLY A 28 -20.11 -3.09 -12.04
N LEU A 29 -20.45 -3.85 -13.09
CA LEU A 29 -21.35 -3.40 -14.16
C LEU A 29 -22.76 -3.09 -13.64
N VAL A 30 -23.18 -3.77 -12.57
CA VAL A 30 -24.51 -3.59 -11.96
C VAL A 30 -24.46 -2.69 -10.72
N SER A 31 -23.44 -2.88 -9.86
CA SER A 31 -23.34 -2.14 -8.60
C SER A 31 -21.87 -1.97 -8.13
N PRO A 32 -21.27 -0.80 -8.38
CA PRO A 32 -19.93 -0.50 -7.86
C PRO A 32 -19.83 -0.60 -6.33
N LYS A 33 -20.90 -0.25 -5.60
CA LYS A 33 -20.94 -0.38 -4.13
C LYS A 33 -20.86 -1.84 -3.67
N ALA A 34 -21.55 -2.75 -4.37
CA ALA A 34 -21.48 -4.18 -4.09
C ALA A 34 -20.06 -4.75 -4.35
N THR A 35 -19.41 -4.30 -5.43
CA THR A 35 -18.00 -4.65 -5.73
C THR A 35 -17.08 -4.34 -4.57
N ILE A 36 -17.14 -3.13 -4.03
CA ILE A 36 -16.31 -2.72 -2.89
C ILE A 36 -16.57 -3.60 -1.67
N LYS A 37 -17.86 -3.85 -1.36
CA LYS A 37 -18.24 -4.70 -0.22
C LYS A 37 -17.72 -6.14 -0.38
N ILE A 38 -17.97 -6.75 -1.52
CA ILE A 38 -17.55 -8.14 -1.78
C ILE A 38 -16.02 -8.25 -1.71
N TRP A 39 -15.29 -7.34 -2.35
CA TRP A 39 -13.84 -7.36 -2.31
C TRP A 39 -13.28 -7.27 -0.90
N ASN A 40 -13.77 -6.33 -0.11
CA ASN A 40 -13.29 -6.09 1.26
C ASN A 40 -13.68 -7.15 2.28
N TYR A 41 -14.78 -7.87 2.06
CA TYR A 41 -15.28 -8.81 3.06
C TYR A 41 -15.17 -10.29 2.66
N THR A 42 -14.72 -10.58 1.42
CA THR A 42 -14.50 -11.96 0.97
C THR A 42 -13.09 -12.18 0.44
N PHE A 43 -12.73 -11.57 -0.70
CA PHE A 43 -11.47 -11.85 -1.38
C PHE A 43 -10.24 -11.37 -0.61
N ILE A 44 -10.27 -10.15 -0.07
CA ILE A 44 -9.15 -9.59 0.69
C ILE A 44 -8.89 -10.34 1.99
N PRO A 45 -9.89 -10.63 2.85
CA PRO A 45 -9.67 -11.46 4.04
C PRO A 45 -9.12 -12.84 3.71
N PHE A 46 -9.60 -13.47 2.63
CA PHE A 46 -9.05 -14.76 2.17
C PHE A 46 -7.59 -14.66 1.74
N LEU A 47 -7.20 -13.60 1.02
CA LEU A 47 -5.80 -13.37 0.67
C LEU A 47 -4.92 -13.16 1.91
N VAL A 48 -5.38 -12.38 2.88
CA VAL A 48 -4.64 -12.16 4.14
C VAL A 48 -4.56 -13.46 4.96
N TRP A 49 -5.61 -14.24 5.01
CA TRP A 49 -5.60 -15.58 5.62
C TRP A 49 -4.56 -16.49 4.93
N SER A 50 -4.52 -16.49 3.60
CA SER A 50 -3.58 -17.31 2.82
C SER A 50 -2.11 -16.92 3.05
N LEU A 51 -1.81 -15.65 3.32
CA LEU A 51 -0.46 -15.19 3.70
C LEU A 51 0.04 -15.94 4.94
N LYS A 52 -0.80 -16.03 5.98
CA LYS A 52 -0.44 -16.72 7.23
C LYS A 52 -0.30 -18.24 7.02
N HIS A 53 -1.32 -18.85 6.46
CA HIS A 53 -1.41 -20.32 6.44
C HIS A 53 -0.57 -20.98 5.33
N LEU A 54 -0.43 -20.34 4.17
CA LEU A 54 0.34 -20.90 3.05
C LEU A 54 1.76 -20.34 2.99
N ALA A 55 1.93 -19.03 3.05
CA ALA A 55 3.25 -18.41 2.99
C ALA A 55 3.97 -18.35 4.34
N GLY A 56 3.25 -18.46 5.47
CA GLY A 56 3.82 -18.31 6.82
C GLY A 56 4.16 -16.86 7.17
N ILE A 57 3.48 -15.91 6.54
CA ILE A 57 3.63 -14.48 6.79
C ILE A 57 2.56 -14.04 7.77
N GLU A 58 2.94 -13.74 9.00
CA GLU A 58 2.05 -13.19 10.01
C GLU A 58 1.99 -11.67 9.90
N ILE A 59 0.81 -11.09 10.14
CA ILE A 59 0.60 -9.63 10.08
C ILE A 59 0.42 -9.10 11.50
N GLU A 60 1.25 -8.12 11.85
CA GLU A 60 1.13 -7.34 13.07
C GLU A 60 0.79 -5.89 12.72
N ILE A 61 -0.26 -5.36 13.34
CA ILE A 61 -0.68 -3.97 13.20
C ILE A 61 -0.37 -3.24 14.50
N ARG A 62 0.51 -2.24 14.44
CA ARG A 62 0.87 -1.33 15.53
C ARG A 62 0.24 0.05 15.30
N GLY A 63 0.04 0.80 16.37
CA GLY A 63 -0.53 2.15 16.26
C GLY A 63 -1.99 2.19 15.84
N LYS A 64 -2.80 1.17 16.18
CA LYS A 64 -4.22 1.08 15.80
C LYS A 64 -5.04 2.28 16.26
N GLN A 65 -4.64 2.95 17.32
CA GLN A 65 -5.28 4.18 17.84
C GLN A 65 -5.22 5.35 16.86
N TYR A 66 -4.30 5.32 15.91
CA TYR A 66 -4.15 6.35 14.86
C TYR A 66 -4.90 6.00 13.57
N MET A 67 -5.56 4.85 13.51
CA MET A 67 -6.33 4.46 12.33
C MET A 67 -7.66 5.21 12.29
N MET A 68 -7.88 5.94 11.21
CA MET A 68 -9.14 6.60 10.88
C MET A 68 -9.79 5.87 9.71
N GLN A 69 -11.11 5.86 9.63
CA GLN A 69 -11.81 5.18 8.53
C GLN A 69 -12.31 6.14 7.45
N GLU A 70 -12.32 7.44 7.72
CA GLU A 70 -12.88 8.49 6.87
C GLU A 70 -11.99 9.73 6.93
N ASP A 71 -12.14 10.63 5.96
CA ASP A 71 -11.55 11.97 5.92
C ASP A 71 -10.05 12.04 6.24
N CYS A 72 -9.27 11.11 5.71
CA CYS A 72 -7.83 11.11 5.90
C CYS A 72 -7.07 10.56 4.69
N ILE A 73 -5.77 10.83 4.68
CA ILE A 73 -4.81 10.26 3.74
C ILE A 73 -3.85 9.37 4.53
N TYR A 74 -3.70 8.13 4.11
CA TYR A 74 -2.63 7.26 4.55
C TYR A 74 -1.45 7.39 3.61
N ALA A 75 -0.28 7.77 4.14
CA ALA A 75 0.97 7.85 3.38
C ALA A 75 1.93 6.78 3.87
N GLY A 76 2.16 5.75 3.06
CA GLY A 76 2.92 4.57 3.48
C GLY A 76 4.22 4.35 2.72
N LYS A 77 5.21 3.74 3.38
CA LYS A 77 6.36 3.14 2.70
C LYS A 77 5.86 2.06 1.74
N HIS A 78 6.52 1.90 0.60
CA HIS A 78 6.14 0.91 -0.41
C HIS A 78 7.31 0.00 -0.78
N GLU A 79 7.31 -1.22 -0.29
CA GLU A 79 8.36 -2.22 -0.51
C GLU A 79 7.84 -3.46 -1.25
N SER A 80 6.54 -3.77 -1.09
CA SER A 80 5.92 -5.01 -1.56
C SER A 80 4.53 -4.79 -2.19
N ALA A 81 4.01 -5.79 -2.87
CA ALA A 81 2.59 -5.83 -3.23
C ALA A 81 1.68 -6.14 -2.02
N LEU A 82 2.27 -6.67 -0.94
CA LEU A 82 1.58 -7.08 0.27
C LEU A 82 0.85 -5.91 0.94
N GLU A 83 1.41 -4.68 0.88
CA GLU A 83 0.79 -3.49 1.47
C GLU A 83 -0.61 -3.25 0.92
N THR A 84 -0.83 -3.47 -0.37
CA THR A 84 -2.15 -3.21 -0.97
C THR A 84 -3.22 -4.15 -0.42
N TYR A 85 -2.88 -5.41 -0.18
CA TYR A 85 -3.84 -6.39 0.36
C TYR A 85 -4.10 -6.17 1.84
N VAL A 86 -3.03 -5.96 2.63
CA VAL A 86 -3.15 -5.76 4.07
C VAL A 86 -3.86 -4.46 4.39
N LEU A 87 -3.46 -3.34 3.76
CA LEU A 87 -4.12 -2.06 4.00
C LEU A 87 -5.60 -2.10 3.57
N SER A 88 -5.96 -2.76 2.46
CA SER A 88 -7.37 -2.97 2.08
C SER A 88 -8.14 -3.81 3.08
N ASN A 89 -7.47 -4.72 3.81
CA ASN A 89 -8.13 -5.53 4.84
C ASN A 89 -8.47 -4.72 6.10
N TYR A 90 -7.60 -3.81 6.48
CA TYR A 90 -7.74 -3.04 7.72
C TYR A 90 -8.41 -1.68 7.50
N ILE A 91 -8.18 -1.02 6.37
CA ILE A 91 -8.78 0.26 6.01
C ILE A 91 -9.82 -0.01 4.92
N LYS A 92 -11.07 -0.21 5.37
CA LYS A 92 -12.16 -0.58 4.45
C LYS A 92 -12.50 0.58 3.51
N ARG A 93 -12.92 0.23 2.29
CA ARG A 93 -13.31 1.18 1.24
C ARG A 93 -12.20 2.11 0.75
N ALA A 94 -10.96 2.00 1.25
CA ALA A 94 -9.87 2.90 0.86
C ALA A 94 -9.64 2.95 -0.65
N SER A 95 -9.34 4.13 -1.17
CA SER A 95 -8.95 4.34 -2.56
C SER A 95 -7.44 4.54 -2.68
N PHE A 96 -6.78 3.67 -3.43
CA PHE A 96 -5.34 3.78 -3.67
C PHE A 96 -5.04 4.68 -4.86
N VAL A 97 -4.02 5.51 -4.70
CA VAL A 97 -3.37 6.20 -5.82
C VAL A 97 -2.43 5.19 -6.49
N LEU A 98 -2.66 4.90 -7.75
CA LEU A 98 -1.90 3.90 -8.50
C LEU A 98 -1.40 4.43 -9.85
N LYS A 99 -0.48 3.70 -10.46
CA LYS A 99 0.06 3.99 -11.78
C LYS A 99 -0.99 3.69 -12.87
N LYS A 100 -1.24 4.64 -13.80
CA LYS A 100 -2.26 4.51 -14.85
C LYS A 100 -2.09 3.25 -15.68
N GLU A 101 -0.86 2.83 -15.96
CA GLU A 101 -0.58 1.65 -16.78
C GLU A 101 -1.09 0.34 -16.17
N LEU A 102 -1.33 0.31 -14.86
CA LEU A 102 -1.94 -0.83 -14.20
C LEU A 102 -3.42 -1.00 -14.59
N THR A 103 -4.08 0.06 -15.03
CA THR A 103 -5.48 -0.01 -15.50
C THR A 103 -5.60 -0.65 -16.89
N TYR A 104 -4.49 -0.82 -17.61
CA TYR A 104 -4.48 -1.49 -18.93
C TYR A 104 -4.34 -3.02 -18.82
N ILE A 105 -4.01 -3.53 -17.64
CA ILE A 105 -3.93 -4.99 -17.41
C ILE A 105 -5.36 -5.54 -17.41
N PRO A 106 -5.69 -6.46 -18.34
CA PRO A 106 -7.03 -7.08 -18.40
C PRO A 106 -7.43 -7.67 -17.04
N ILE A 107 -8.71 -7.63 -16.71
CA ILE A 107 -9.29 -8.10 -15.45
C ILE A 107 -8.86 -7.22 -14.26
N PHE A 108 -7.55 -7.09 -14.03
CA PHE A 108 -7.03 -6.28 -12.93
C PHE A 108 -7.44 -4.80 -13.06
N GLY A 109 -7.24 -4.20 -14.24
CA GLY A 109 -7.61 -2.80 -14.50
C GLY A 109 -9.12 -2.56 -14.37
N TRP A 110 -9.94 -3.49 -14.85
CA TRP A 110 -11.40 -3.39 -14.70
C TRP A 110 -11.81 -3.44 -13.22
N ALA A 111 -11.25 -4.36 -12.45
CA ALA A 111 -11.52 -4.45 -11.03
C ALA A 111 -11.12 -3.15 -10.30
N GLN A 112 -9.96 -2.55 -10.64
CA GLN A 112 -9.51 -1.27 -10.07
C GLN A 112 -10.45 -0.10 -10.42
N TYR A 113 -10.95 -0.06 -11.65
CA TYR A 113 -11.91 0.94 -12.10
C TYR A 113 -13.21 0.87 -11.28
N PHE A 114 -13.84 -0.31 -11.22
CA PHE A 114 -15.09 -0.49 -10.47
C PHE A 114 -14.90 -0.32 -8.96
N TYR A 115 -13.74 -0.66 -8.45
CA TYR A 115 -13.42 -0.39 -7.05
C TYR A 115 -13.23 1.12 -6.77
N GLY A 116 -12.97 1.94 -7.79
CA GLY A 116 -12.80 3.38 -7.67
C GLY A 116 -11.40 3.79 -7.19
N MET A 117 -10.39 3.13 -7.69
CA MET A 117 -8.99 3.54 -7.50
C MET A 117 -8.67 4.80 -8.28
N ILE A 118 -7.58 5.49 -7.93
CA ILE A 118 -7.16 6.77 -8.51
C ILE A 118 -5.93 6.55 -9.40
N PRO A 119 -6.12 6.37 -10.72
CA PRO A 119 -5.01 6.20 -11.64
C PRO A 119 -4.31 7.53 -11.93
N VAL A 120 -2.98 7.53 -11.91
CA VAL A 120 -2.14 8.71 -12.20
C VAL A 120 -1.24 8.43 -13.39
N ASP A 121 -1.42 9.22 -14.43
CA ASP A 121 -0.53 9.27 -15.59
C ASP A 121 0.67 10.17 -15.26
N ARG A 122 1.79 9.58 -14.90
CA ARG A 122 2.97 10.33 -14.48
C ARG A 122 3.65 11.10 -15.60
N SER A 123 3.35 10.78 -16.85
CA SER A 123 3.88 11.47 -18.03
C SER A 123 3.13 12.77 -18.33
N ALA A 124 1.89 12.92 -17.84
CA ALA A 124 1.02 14.04 -18.14
C ALA A 124 1.25 15.28 -17.23
N GLY A 125 2.34 15.33 -16.46
CA GLY A 125 2.77 16.51 -15.69
C GLY A 125 1.65 17.13 -14.82
N SER A 126 1.37 18.42 -15.03
CA SER A 126 0.37 19.17 -14.24
C SER A 126 -1.07 18.66 -14.44
N ALA A 127 -1.40 18.16 -15.62
CA ALA A 127 -2.73 17.59 -15.89
C ALA A 127 -2.97 16.33 -15.06
N ALA A 128 -1.96 15.47 -14.90
CA ALA A 128 -2.03 14.31 -14.01
C ALA A 128 -2.33 14.70 -12.57
N MET A 129 -1.64 15.73 -12.07
CA MET A 129 -1.82 16.24 -10.71
C MET A 129 -3.23 16.80 -10.48
N LYS A 130 -3.77 17.56 -11.45
CA LYS A 130 -5.14 18.11 -11.39
C LYS A 130 -6.18 16.98 -11.39
N ASN A 131 -6.02 15.97 -12.25
CA ASN A 131 -6.94 14.83 -12.32
C ASN A 131 -6.89 13.98 -11.04
N MET A 132 -5.69 13.72 -10.50
CA MET A 132 -5.51 13.01 -9.23
C MET A 132 -6.23 13.75 -8.09
N LEU A 133 -6.05 15.06 -7.98
CA LEU A 133 -6.69 15.88 -6.94
C LEU A 133 -8.22 15.84 -7.06
N ARG A 134 -8.77 15.97 -8.28
CA ARG A 134 -10.22 15.87 -8.49
C ARG A 134 -10.75 14.51 -8.04
N SER A 135 -10.15 13.43 -8.52
CA SER A 135 -10.58 12.09 -8.13
C SER A 135 -10.44 11.84 -6.62
N ALA A 136 -9.40 12.39 -6.00
CA ALA A 136 -9.21 12.28 -4.55
C ALA A 136 -10.31 13.00 -3.77
N LYS A 137 -10.72 14.21 -4.20
CA LYS A 137 -11.87 14.94 -3.62
C LYS A 137 -13.15 14.12 -3.72
N ASP A 138 -13.44 13.56 -4.90
CA ASP A 138 -14.63 12.75 -5.12
C ASP A 138 -14.64 11.51 -4.17
N ARG A 139 -13.49 10.90 -3.92
CA ARG A 139 -13.39 9.74 -3.01
C ARG A 139 -13.62 10.12 -1.55
N LEU A 140 -13.06 11.24 -1.08
CA LEU A 140 -13.33 11.73 0.28
C LEU A 140 -14.81 12.08 0.47
N GLN A 141 -15.46 12.69 -0.52
CA GLN A 141 -16.91 12.96 -0.47
C GLN A 141 -17.77 11.68 -0.38
N ASP A 142 -17.23 10.55 -0.80
CA ASP A 142 -17.83 9.22 -0.65
C ASP A 142 -17.45 8.53 0.68
N ASP A 143 -16.89 9.24 1.66
CA ASP A 143 -16.36 8.71 2.94
C ASP A 143 -15.33 7.59 2.71
N ARG A 144 -14.42 7.80 1.78
CA ARG A 144 -13.40 6.84 1.41
C ARG A 144 -12.01 7.40 1.69
N PRO A 145 -11.29 6.85 2.67
CA PRO A 145 -9.92 7.29 2.95
C PRO A 145 -9.01 7.01 1.74
N LEU A 146 -8.00 7.84 1.59
CA LEU A 146 -7.03 7.72 0.50
C LEU A 146 -5.78 7.00 0.98
N ILE A 147 -5.20 6.16 0.14
CA ILE A 147 -3.89 5.57 0.39
C ILE A 147 -2.95 5.97 -0.75
N ILE A 148 -1.84 6.59 -0.38
CA ILE A 148 -0.78 6.97 -1.31
C ILE A 148 0.57 6.42 -0.83
N PHE A 149 1.36 5.95 -1.77
CA PHE A 149 2.76 5.63 -1.53
C PHE A 149 3.61 6.77 -2.08
N PRO A 150 4.21 7.62 -1.22
CA PRO A 150 4.88 8.86 -1.65
C PRO A 150 6.01 8.64 -2.64
N GLU A 151 6.68 7.49 -2.60
CA GLU A 151 7.76 7.13 -3.52
C GLU A 151 7.24 6.78 -4.92
N GLY A 152 5.97 6.44 -5.03
CA GLY A 152 5.30 6.08 -6.28
C GLY A 152 5.79 4.76 -6.91
N THR A 153 6.73 4.07 -6.30
CA THR A 153 7.25 2.77 -6.73
C THR A 153 7.74 1.98 -5.52
N ARG A 154 7.78 0.66 -5.63
CA ARG A 154 8.33 -0.20 -4.58
C ARG A 154 9.84 -0.04 -4.48
N ARG A 155 10.35 0.19 -3.26
CA ARG A 155 11.75 0.30 -2.88
C ARG A 155 12.18 -0.91 -2.06
N LYS A 156 13.48 -1.21 -2.03
CA LYS A 156 14.02 -2.21 -1.11
C LYS A 156 14.06 -1.65 0.32
N PRO A 157 13.99 -2.51 1.35
CA PRO A 157 14.28 -2.08 2.71
C PRO A 157 15.63 -1.35 2.79
N GLY A 158 15.68 -0.20 3.47
CA GLY A 158 16.89 0.62 3.60
C GLY A 158 17.30 1.44 2.38
N GLN A 159 16.68 1.24 1.22
CA GLN A 159 16.99 2.02 0.02
C GLN A 159 16.68 3.51 0.23
N GLU A 160 17.54 4.37 -0.33
CA GLU A 160 17.38 5.84 -0.26
C GLU A 160 15.98 6.26 -0.74
N PRO A 161 15.22 7.02 0.09
CA PRO A 161 13.87 7.43 -0.25
C PRO A 161 13.84 8.49 -1.36
N CYS A 162 12.79 8.45 -2.19
CA CYS A 162 12.57 9.45 -3.24
C CYS A 162 11.09 9.82 -3.30
N TYR A 163 10.67 10.74 -2.43
CA TYR A 163 9.27 11.16 -2.31
C TYR A 163 8.87 12.09 -3.46
N LYS A 164 7.75 11.79 -4.07
CA LYS A 164 7.18 12.55 -5.19
C LYS A 164 6.23 13.65 -4.69
N PRO A 165 6.06 14.75 -5.43
CA PRO A 165 5.24 15.89 -4.99
C PRO A 165 3.74 15.60 -4.87
N GLY A 166 3.27 14.46 -5.37
CA GLY A 166 1.84 14.11 -5.37
C GLY A 166 1.21 14.07 -3.98
N VAL A 167 1.93 13.56 -2.98
CA VAL A 167 1.41 13.51 -1.60
C VAL A 167 1.26 14.92 -1.02
N ALA A 168 2.20 15.82 -1.30
CA ALA A 168 2.12 17.21 -0.86
C ALA A 168 0.97 17.97 -1.55
N LEU A 169 0.72 17.67 -2.83
CA LEU A 169 -0.42 18.25 -3.55
C LEU A 169 -1.75 17.86 -2.89
N LEU A 170 -1.93 16.57 -2.58
CA LEU A 170 -3.14 16.10 -1.90
C LEU A 170 -3.26 16.75 -0.53
N TYR A 171 -2.20 16.75 0.27
CA TYR A 171 -2.18 17.35 1.59
C TYR A 171 -2.61 18.82 1.59
N GLN A 172 -2.01 19.64 0.71
CA GLN A 172 -2.28 21.08 0.66
C GLN A 172 -3.70 21.44 0.17
N ASN A 173 -4.35 20.55 -0.60
CA ASN A 173 -5.63 20.87 -1.26
C ASN A 173 -6.84 20.15 -0.67
N LEU A 174 -6.64 19.12 0.16
CA LEU A 174 -7.74 18.35 0.72
C LEU A 174 -8.07 18.75 2.16
N ASN A 175 -7.13 19.39 2.85
CA ASN A 175 -7.30 19.86 4.24
C ASN A 175 -7.72 18.74 5.21
N VAL A 176 -7.14 17.57 5.05
CA VAL A 176 -7.36 16.38 5.91
C VAL A 176 -6.05 15.92 6.53
N PRO A 177 -6.08 15.24 7.68
CA PRO A 177 -4.86 14.72 8.30
C PRO A 177 -4.21 13.64 7.43
N VAL A 178 -2.88 13.52 7.56
CA VAL A 178 -2.10 12.45 6.89
C VAL A 178 -1.53 11.52 7.95
N ILE A 179 -1.87 10.23 7.85
CA ILE A 179 -1.38 9.19 8.75
C ILE A 179 -0.19 8.50 8.09
N PRO A 180 1.03 8.66 8.64
CA PRO A 180 2.20 7.97 8.12
C PRO A 180 2.17 6.48 8.47
N ILE A 181 2.64 5.61 7.55
CA ILE A 181 2.72 4.16 7.78
C ILE A 181 4.13 3.68 7.45
N ALA A 182 4.78 3.05 8.43
CA ALA A 182 6.02 2.33 8.25
C ALA A 182 5.76 0.83 8.10
N VAL A 183 6.62 0.13 7.35
CA VAL A 183 6.51 -1.31 7.09
C VAL A 183 7.89 -1.97 7.01
N ASN A 184 7.92 -3.30 7.15
CA ASN A 184 9.09 -4.15 6.88
C ASN A 184 8.78 -5.24 5.82
N THR A 185 7.82 -4.98 4.96
CA THR A 185 7.23 -5.96 4.04
C THR A 185 8.21 -6.50 3.01
N GLY A 186 9.18 -5.69 2.60
CA GLY A 186 10.18 -6.01 1.59
C GLY A 186 11.10 -7.17 1.96
N PHE A 187 11.25 -7.48 3.25
CA PHE A 187 12.02 -8.64 3.72
C PHE A 187 11.31 -9.97 3.41
N PHE A 188 10.00 -9.99 3.46
CA PHE A 188 9.20 -11.22 3.38
C PHE A 188 8.57 -11.44 1.99
N TRP A 189 8.23 -10.36 1.30
CA TRP A 189 7.75 -10.39 -0.08
C TRP A 189 8.43 -9.34 -0.93
N LYS A 190 9.61 -9.65 -1.44
CA LYS A 190 10.43 -8.75 -2.27
C LYS A 190 9.72 -8.41 -3.59
N LYS A 191 9.97 -7.20 -4.10
CA LYS A 191 9.57 -6.77 -5.44
C LYS A 191 10.09 -7.77 -6.48
N SER A 192 9.20 -8.22 -7.38
CA SER A 192 9.50 -9.12 -8.49
C SER A 192 10.12 -10.48 -8.11
N SER A 193 10.01 -10.88 -6.82
CA SER A 193 10.45 -12.20 -6.37
C SER A 193 9.32 -13.21 -6.44
N PHE A 194 9.66 -14.44 -6.80
CA PHE A 194 8.77 -15.60 -6.67
C PHE A 194 8.65 -16.06 -5.21
N MET A 195 9.71 -15.88 -4.42
CA MET A 195 9.81 -16.41 -3.07
C MET A 195 9.01 -15.56 -2.07
N ARG A 196 8.37 -16.23 -1.12
CA ARG A 196 7.68 -15.67 0.04
C ARG A 196 8.34 -16.22 1.29
N TYR A 197 8.99 -15.35 2.03
CA TYR A 197 9.75 -15.73 3.22
C TYR A 197 8.84 -15.68 4.44
N PRO A 198 8.78 -16.75 5.26
CA PRO A 198 7.96 -16.77 6.46
C PRO A 198 8.51 -15.79 7.50
N GLY A 199 7.62 -15.18 8.26
CA GLY A 199 7.99 -14.28 9.35
C GLY A 199 6.88 -13.28 9.64
N LYS A 200 7.19 -12.29 10.48
CA LYS A 200 6.24 -11.30 10.95
C LYS A 200 6.39 -9.98 10.21
N VAL A 201 5.40 -9.66 9.42
CA VAL A 201 5.27 -8.37 8.74
C VAL A 201 4.57 -7.39 9.68
N ILE A 202 5.15 -6.21 9.83
CA ILE A 202 4.66 -5.15 10.70
C ILE A 202 4.18 -3.99 9.83
N PHE A 203 2.98 -3.50 10.16
CA PHE A 203 2.45 -2.22 9.70
C PHE A 203 2.31 -1.32 10.92
N GLU A 204 3.09 -0.26 10.97
CA GLU A 204 3.02 0.69 12.09
C GLU A 204 2.41 2.01 11.63
N PHE A 205 1.18 2.25 12.12
CA PHE A 205 0.49 3.53 11.94
C PHE A 205 1.02 4.51 12.97
N MET A 206 1.35 5.73 12.53
CA MET A 206 1.92 6.76 13.39
C MET A 206 0.93 7.90 13.58
N GLU A 207 1.21 8.72 14.58
CA GLU A 207 0.40 9.90 14.87
C GLU A 207 0.16 10.74 13.61
N PRO A 208 -1.10 11.16 13.35
CA PRO A 208 -1.44 11.94 12.18
C PRO A 208 -0.68 13.26 12.12
N LEU A 209 -0.22 13.62 10.93
CA LEU A 209 0.23 14.98 10.62
C LEU A 209 -1.03 15.83 10.43
N PRO A 210 -1.23 16.90 11.22
CA PRO A 210 -2.41 17.74 11.11
C PRO A 210 -2.42 18.49 9.79
N ALA A 211 -3.59 18.89 9.30
CA ALA A 211 -3.72 19.79 8.15
C ALA A 211 -3.11 21.18 8.45
N GLY A 212 -2.74 21.91 7.39
CA GLY A 212 -2.32 23.31 7.49
C GLY A 212 -0.82 23.58 7.62
N MET A 213 0.05 22.54 7.64
CA MET A 213 1.50 22.76 7.56
C MET A 213 1.91 23.27 6.17
N ASP A 214 3.00 24.04 6.10
CA ASP A 214 3.58 24.38 4.81
C ASP A 214 4.16 23.12 4.11
N LYS A 215 4.26 23.19 2.79
CA LYS A 215 4.69 22.05 1.96
C LYS A 215 6.04 21.48 2.35
N LYS A 216 7.03 22.32 2.64
CA LYS A 216 8.40 21.91 2.93
C LYS A 216 8.47 21.18 4.27
N THR A 217 7.86 21.76 5.28
CA THR A 217 7.76 21.18 6.63
C THR A 217 7.00 19.85 6.60
N PHE A 218 5.84 19.80 5.92
CA PHE A 218 5.07 18.57 5.75
C PHE A 218 5.89 17.45 5.11
N MET A 219 6.54 17.72 3.98
CA MET A 219 7.34 16.69 3.26
C MET A 219 8.51 16.20 4.09
N SER A 220 9.21 17.11 4.78
CA SER A 220 10.33 16.77 5.66
C SER A 220 9.87 15.90 6.84
N GLU A 221 8.79 16.30 7.50
CA GLU A 221 8.26 15.59 8.66
C GLU A 221 7.70 14.21 8.28
N LEU A 222 6.95 14.13 7.17
CA LEU A 222 6.43 12.87 6.66
C LEU A 222 7.56 11.88 6.34
N GLN A 223 8.58 12.33 5.62
CA GLN A 223 9.73 11.49 5.27
C GLN A 223 10.50 11.06 6.53
N LYS A 224 10.80 11.99 7.43
CA LYS A 224 11.51 11.72 8.68
C LYS A 224 10.80 10.65 9.52
N ARG A 225 9.48 10.76 9.69
CA ARG A 225 8.70 9.78 10.47
C ARG A 225 8.69 8.41 9.83
N ILE A 226 8.37 8.34 8.53
CA ILE A 226 8.29 7.04 7.84
C ILE A 226 9.67 6.37 7.80
N GLU A 227 10.71 7.06 7.36
CA GLU A 227 12.03 6.46 7.20
C GLU A 227 12.69 6.13 8.54
N GLY A 228 12.52 7.00 9.55
CA GLY A 228 13.00 6.72 10.90
C GLY A 228 12.37 5.46 11.49
N LYS A 229 11.04 5.34 11.38
CA LYS A 229 10.34 4.16 11.87
C LYS A 229 10.65 2.90 11.04
N CYS A 230 10.80 3.01 9.71
CA CYS A 230 11.25 1.89 8.89
C CYS A 230 12.65 1.41 9.29
N ALA A 231 13.57 2.31 9.64
CA ALA A 231 14.91 1.92 10.12
C ALA A 231 14.83 1.10 11.43
N GLU A 232 13.97 1.50 12.37
CA GLU A 232 13.71 0.74 13.59
C GLU A 232 13.15 -0.65 13.29
N LEU A 233 12.13 -0.73 12.41
CA LEU A 233 11.52 -1.99 12.00
C LEU A 233 12.50 -2.90 11.24
N ASN A 234 13.39 -2.34 10.44
CA ASN A 234 14.43 -3.08 9.74
C ASN A 234 15.41 -3.72 10.74
N ALA A 235 15.87 -2.94 11.74
CA ALA A 235 16.75 -3.45 12.80
C ALA A 235 16.07 -4.55 13.62
N GLU A 236 14.80 -4.36 14.00
CA GLU A 236 13.98 -5.37 14.69
C GLU A 236 13.84 -6.64 13.85
N THR A 237 13.58 -6.48 12.55
CA THR A 237 13.41 -7.61 11.61
C THR A 237 14.68 -8.43 11.49
N ILE A 238 15.83 -7.78 11.29
CA ILE A 238 17.13 -8.46 11.16
C ILE A 238 17.49 -9.19 12.47
N LYS A 239 17.22 -8.57 13.61
CA LYS A 239 17.44 -9.20 14.92
C LYS A 239 16.61 -10.47 15.09
N ASN A 240 15.32 -10.43 14.73
CA ASN A 240 14.40 -11.55 14.91
C ASN A 240 14.51 -12.61 13.79
N TYR A 241 14.95 -12.20 12.62
CA TYR A 241 15.08 -13.04 11.41
C TYR A 241 16.44 -12.78 10.73
N PRO A 242 17.57 -13.28 11.28
CA PRO A 242 18.92 -12.97 10.77
C PRO A 242 19.12 -13.29 9.28
N TYR A 243 18.37 -14.23 8.71
CA TYR A 243 18.43 -14.55 7.28
C TYR A 243 17.97 -13.39 6.38
N THR A 244 17.34 -12.36 6.94
CA THR A 244 16.87 -11.17 6.21
C THR A 244 17.95 -10.10 6.03
N ALA A 245 19.05 -10.15 6.80
CA ALA A 245 20.12 -9.16 6.75
C ALA A 245 20.64 -8.87 5.33
N PRO A 246 20.88 -9.88 4.44
CA PRO A 246 21.31 -9.62 3.05
C PRO A 246 20.25 -8.96 2.17
N MET A 247 19.03 -8.76 2.68
CA MET A 247 17.93 -8.15 1.94
C MET A 247 17.87 -6.64 2.12
N LEU A 248 18.54 -6.11 3.15
CA LEU A 248 18.71 -4.67 3.36
C LEU A 248 19.58 -4.08 2.24
N ASP A 249 19.19 -2.91 1.76
CA ASP A 249 20.02 -2.18 0.80
C ASP A 249 21.18 -1.52 1.53
N GLN A 250 22.39 -1.98 1.25
CA GLN A 250 23.65 -1.50 1.85
C GLN A 250 24.33 -0.40 1.03
N SER A 251 23.65 0.15 0.04
CA SER A 251 24.26 1.16 -0.86
C SER A 251 24.66 2.47 -0.14
N LYS A 252 24.25 2.66 1.12
CA LYS A 252 24.63 3.82 1.96
C LYS A 252 26.00 3.67 2.66
N ASP A 253 26.49 2.45 2.84
CA ASP A 253 27.72 2.22 3.62
C ASP A 253 28.99 2.36 2.78
N ASN A 254 28.88 2.63 1.47
CA ASN A 254 29.98 2.73 0.52
C ASN A 254 30.19 4.17 -0.02
N GLY A 255 29.76 5.20 0.71
CA GLY A 255 29.92 6.60 0.33
C GLY A 255 30.75 7.40 1.32
#